data_103811839265d2731101dbbd82d02c9d
#
_entry.id   103811839265d2731101dbbd82d02c9d
#
_cell.length_a   1.000
_cell.length_b   1.000
_cell.length_c   1.000
_cell.angle_alpha   90.00
_cell.angle_beta   90.00
_cell.angle_gamma   90.00
#
_symmetry.space_group_name_H-M   'P 1'
#
loop_
_entity.id
_entity.type
_entity.pdbx_description
1 polymer ?
#
loop_
_entity_poly.entity_id
_entity_poly.type
_entity_poly.pdbx_seq_one_letter_code
_entity_poly.pdbx_strand_id
1 'polypeptide(L)'
;DEVDPELVKTFEKLGIPLSEQKMLANVAVDAVFDSVSVATTYKEKLKKAGVIFCSFTEAVADHPELIQKYLGSVVPVGDNYYAALNSAVFSDGSFVFIPKGVRCPMELSTYFRINTQESGQFERTLIVAEEGGYVAYNEGCTAPQFDTNQLHAAVVELVALDDAEIKYSTVQNWYAGDETGKGGIYNFVTKRGACRGVNSKISWTQVETGSAITWKYPSVILQGDNSIGEFYSVALTNNAQIA
;
A
#
# COMPACT_ATOMS: atom_id res chain seq x y z
N ASP A 1 -22.89 8.97 -13.07
CA ASP A 1 -21.84 9.97 -13.23
C ASP A 1 -20.81 9.36 -14.17
N GLU A 2 -20.50 10.04 -15.27
CA GLU A 2 -19.51 9.58 -16.24
C GLU A 2 -18.12 9.74 -15.64
N VAL A 3 -17.34 8.66 -15.73
CA VAL A 3 -15.94 8.66 -15.31
C VAL A 3 -15.14 9.55 -16.28
N ASP A 4 -14.23 10.36 -15.74
CA ASP A 4 -13.36 11.23 -16.55
C ASP A 4 -12.70 10.43 -17.68
N PRO A 5 -12.86 10.85 -18.96
CA PRO A 5 -12.29 10.13 -20.11
C PRO A 5 -10.76 10.00 -20.08
N GLU A 6 -10.05 10.95 -19.46
CA GLU A 6 -8.59 10.85 -19.28
C GLU A 6 -8.21 9.75 -18.30
N LEU A 7 -9.02 9.60 -17.23
CA LEU A 7 -8.84 8.53 -16.26
C LEU A 7 -9.07 7.15 -16.89
N VAL A 8 -10.12 7.00 -17.71
CA VAL A 8 -10.39 5.76 -18.44
C VAL A 8 -9.23 5.38 -19.36
N LYS A 9 -8.71 6.34 -20.13
CA LYS A 9 -7.52 6.12 -21.00
C LYS A 9 -6.28 5.71 -20.20
N THR A 10 -6.11 6.31 -19.01
CA THR A 10 -5.02 5.94 -18.12
C THR A 10 -5.16 4.51 -17.64
N PHE A 11 -6.35 4.10 -17.18
CA PHE A 11 -6.61 2.73 -16.75
C PHE A 11 -6.45 1.71 -17.88
N GLU A 12 -6.88 2.03 -19.10
CA GLU A 12 -6.67 1.19 -20.28
C GLU A 12 -5.18 1.03 -20.61
N LYS A 13 -4.43 2.14 -20.59
CA LYS A 13 -2.97 2.13 -20.82
C LYS A 13 -2.23 1.30 -19.77
N LEU A 14 -2.72 1.31 -18.53
CA LEU A 14 -2.18 0.54 -17.41
C LEU A 14 -2.65 -0.91 -17.39
N GLY A 15 -3.55 -1.30 -18.30
CA GLY A 15 -4.09 -2.66 -18.36
C GLY A 15 -4.96 -3.05 -17.19
N ILE A 16 -5.55 -2.08 -16.49
CA ILE A 16 -6.45 -2.33 -15.36
C ILE A 16 -7.78 -2.88 -15.90
N PRO A 17 -8.27 -4.05 -15.41
CA PRO A 17 -9.51 -4.64 -15.88
C PRO A 17 -10.71 -3.71 -15.72
N LEU A 18 -11.66 -3.72 -16.68
CA LEU A 18 -12.85 -2.86 -16.66
C LEU A 18 -13.69 -2.98 -15.38
N SER A 19 -13.71 -4.16 -14.78
CA SER A 19 -14.39 -4.39 -13.48
C SER A 19 -13.76 -3.60 -12.34
N GLU A 20 -12.44 -3.47 -12.35
CA GLU A 20 -11.68 -2.73 -11.35
C GLU A 20 -11.69 -1.23 -11.62
N GLN A 21 -11.66 -0.82 -12.89
CA GLN A 21 -11.76 0.59 -13.28
C GLN A 21 -13.01 1.27 -12.71
N LYS A 22 -14.14 0.57 -12.71
CA LYS A 22 -15.40 1.09 -12.12
C LYS A 22 -15.32 1.30 -10.61
N MET A 23 -14.59 0.45 -9.91
CA MET A 23 -14.38 0.57 -8.46
C MET A 23 -13.45 1.74 -8.12
N LEU A 24 -12.52 2.05 -9.00
CA LEU A 24 -11.50 3.10 -8.81
C LEU A 24 -11.93 4.47 -9.32
N ALA A 25 -13.11 4.60 -9.91
CA ALA A 25 -13.55 5.81 -10.63
C ALA A 25 -13.59 7.10 -9.79
N ASN A 26 -13.71 7.02 -8.46
CA ASN A 26 -13.75 8.16 -7.54
C ASN A 26 -12.62 8.14 -6.49
N VAL A 27 -11.59 7.37 -6.76
CA VAL A 27 -10.45 7.16 -5.87
C VAL A 27 -9.20 7.73 -6.54
N ALA A 28 -8.34 8.42 -5.80
CA ALA A 28 -7.03 8.78 -6.32
C ALA A 28 -6.14 7.53 -6.33
N VAL A 29 -5.66 7.14 -7.50
CA VAL A 29 -4.93 5.89 -7.71
C VAL A 29 -3.48 6.19 -8.09
N ASP A 30 -2.55 5.54 -7.41
CA ASP A 30 -1.18 5.34 -7.86
C ASP A 30 -1.02 3.91 -8.38
N ALA A 31 -0.47 3.73 -9.57
CA ALA A 31 -0.28 2.43 -10.18
C ALA A 31 1.20 2.07 -10.21
N VAL A 32 1.54 0.95 -9.58
CA VAL A 32 2.92 0.45 -9.46
C VAL A 32 3.03 -0.90 -10.16
N PHE A 33 3.85 -0.96 -11.22
CA PHE A 33 4.12 -2.17 -11.98
C PHE A 33 5.58 -2.59 -11.83
N ASP A 34 5.81 -3.83 -11.44
CA ASP A 34 7.15 -4.39 -11.25
C ASP A 34 8.06 -3.47 -10.40
N SER A 35 7.50 -2.94 -9.30
CA SER A 35 8.15 -2.00 -8.37
C SER A 35 8.50 -0.61 -8.93
N VAL A 36 7.80 -0.16 -9.97
CA VAL A 36 7.96 1.18 -10.54
C VAL A 36 6.60 1.87 -10.62
N SER A 37 6.47 3.05 -10.01
CA SER A 37 5.27 3.87 -10.16
C SER A 37 5.18 4.44 -11.58
N VAL A 38 4.02 4.30 -12.20
CA VAL A 38 3.81 4.72 -13.60
C VAL A 38 2.79 5.84 -13.76
N ALA A 39 1.89 6.03 -12.79
CA ALA A 39 0.91 7.10 -12.82
C ALA A 39 0.26 7.36 -11.47
N THR A 40 0.06 8.62 -11.12
CA THR A 40 -0.76 9.07 -9.99
C THR A 40 -1.89 9.96 -10.50
N THR A 41 -3.14 9.62 -10.15
CA THR A 41 -4.32 10.36 -10.59
C THR A 41 -4.75 11.43 -9.56
N TYR A 42 -5.52 12.41 -9.98
CA TYR A 42 -6.03 13.51 -9.12
C TYR A 42 -4.98 14.34 -8.39
N LYS A 43 -3.73 14.34 -8.87
CA LYS A 43 -2.59 15.00 -8.24
C LYS A 43 -2.86 16.48 -7.92
N GLU A 44 -3.46 17.22 -8.86
CA GLU A 44 -3.78 18.65 -8.67
C GLU A 44 -4.86 18.91 -7.62
N LYS A 45 -5.87 18.04 -7.51
CA LYS A 45 -6.93 18.16 -6.50
C LYS A 45 -6.38 17.91 -5.09
N LEU A 46 -5.52 16.91 -4.94
CA LEU A 46 -4.84 16.61 -3.69
C LEU A 46 -3.89 17.74 -3.30
N LYS A 47 -3.12 18.27 -4.26
CA LYS A 47 -2.21 19.39 -4.05
C LYS A 47 -2.93 20.65 -3.56
N LYS A 48 -4.12 20.96 -4.08
CA LYS A 48 -4.95 22.07 -3.58
C LYS A 48 -5.38 21.91 -2.12
N ALA A 49 -5.53 20.67 -1.65
CA ALA A 49 -5.80 20.36 -0.25
C ALA A 49 -4.52 20.29 0.60
N GLY A 50 -3.33 20.44 0.00
CA GLY A 50 -2.04 20.29 0.64
C GLY A 50 -1.62 18.84 0.87
N VAL A 51 -2.38 17.86 0.36
CA VAL A 51 -2.07 16.45 0.47
C VAL A 51 -1.00 16.07 -0.55
N ILE A 52 0.05 15.39 -0.09
CA ILE A 52 1.05 14.78 -0.97
C ILE A 52 0.65 13.33 -1.19
N PHE A 53 0.53 12.93 -2.44
CA PHE A 53 0.38 11.54 -2.87
C PHE A 53 1.19 11.36 -4.15
N CYS A 54 2.30 10.66 -4.04
CA CYS A 54 3.26 10.50 -5.13
C CYS A 54 4.11 9.24 -4.94
N SER A 55 4.94 8.92 -5.92
CA SER A 55 5.93 7.86 -5.81
C SER A 55 7.05 8.22 -4.84
N PHE A 56 7.81 7.21 -4.37
CA PHE A 56 9.02 7.49 -3.58
C PHE A 56 10.08 8.24 -4.39
N THR A 57 10.20 7.95 -5.66
CA THR A 57 11.12 8.68 -6.56
C THR A 57 10.82 10.17 -6.57
N GLU A 58 9.55 10.56 -6.72
CA GLU A 58 9.12 11.96 -6.63
C GLU A 58 9.33 12.51 -5.20
N ALA A 59 8.95 11.75 -4.18
CA ALA A 59 9.06 12.18 -2.79
C ALA A 59 10.52 12.46 -2.35
N VAL A 60 11.47 11.66 -2.81
CA VAL A 60 12.90 11.88 -2.54
C VAL A 60 13.41 13.16 -3.20
N ALA A 61 12.91 13.48 -4.40
CA ALA A 61 13.30 14.68 -5.13
C ALA A 61 12.65 15.95 -4.54
N ASP A 62 11.34 15.90 -4.25
CA ASP A 62 10.54 17.09 -3.94
C ASP A 62 10.35 17.31 -2.42
N HIS A 63 10.46 16.25 -1.60
CA HIS A 63 10.20 16.26 -0.15
C HIS A 63 11.23 15.47 0.67
N PRO A 64 12.54 15.64 0.42
CA PRO A 64 13.59 14.82 1.04
C PRO A 64 13.59 14.88 2.58
N GLU A 65 13.17 16.00 3.16
CA GLU A 65 13.09 16.18 4.61
C GLU A 65 12.04 15.27 5.27
N LEU A 66 10.90 15.04 4.59
CA LEU A 66 9.86 14.15 5.07
C LEU A 66 10.33 12.69 4.98
N ILE A 67 10.96 12.32 3.88
CA ILE A 67 11.52 10.99 3.69
C ILE A 67 12.59 10.69 4.75
N GLN A 68 13.53 11.60 4.96
CA GLN A 68 14.58 11.44 5.99
C GLN A 68 14.00 11.32 7.40
N LYS A 69 12.90 12.02 7.69
CA LYS A 69 12.26 12.00 9.01
C LYS A 69 11.50 10.71 9.30
N TYR A 70 10.82 10.16 8.29
CA TYR A 70 9.82 9.12 8.52
C TYR A 70 10.17 7.74 7.96
N LEU A 71 10.92 7.65 6.86
CA LEU A 71 11.24 6.37 6.23
C LEU A 71 12.09 5.50 7.15
N GLY A 72 11.67 4.25 7.36
CA GLY A 72 12.34 3.32 8.26
C GLY A 72 12.16 3.62 9.75
N SER A 73 11.31 4.59 10.09
CA SER A 73 11.08 5.01 11.48
C SER A 73 10.09 4.12 12.24
N VAL A 74 9.35 3.27 11.53
CA VAL A 74 8.38 2.31 12.08
C VAL A 74 8.80 0.88 11.76
N VAL A 75 9.32 0.64 10.55
CA VAL A 75 9.90 -0.64 10.14
C VAL A 75 11.40 -0.44 9.91
N PRO A 76 12.25 -0.63 10.94
CA PRO A 76 13.69 -0.55 10.77
C PRO A 76 14.22 -1.70 9.90
N VAL A 77 15.40 -1.53 9.31
CA VAL A 77 16.06 -2.56 8.49
C VAL A 77 16.17 -3.90 9.20
N GLY A 78 16.37 -3.88 10.51
CA GLY A 78 16.52 -5.08 11.34
C GLY A 78 15.21 -5.71 11.85
N ASP A 79 14.02 -5.26 11.38
CA ASP A 79 12.73 -5.78 11.87
C ASP A 79 12.60 -7.30 11.61
N ASN A 80 12.84 -7.70 10.38
CA ASN A 80 12.88 -9.11 9.97
C ASN A 80 13.64 -9.27 8.65
N TYR A 81 13.84 -10.52 8.22
CA TYR A 81 14.59 -10.85 6.99
C TYR A 81 14.02 -10.16 5.73
N TYR A 82 12.70 -10.18 5.54
CA TYR A 82 12.07 -9.59 4.35
C TYR A 82 12.03 -8.05 4.40
N ALA A 83 11.95 -7.46 5.58
CA ALA A 83 12.11 -6.02 5.74
C ALA A 83 13.55 -5.57 5.42
N ALA A 84 14.54 -6.36 5.81
CA ALA A 84 15.95 -6.13 5.44
C ALA A 84 16.14 -6.25 3.92
N LEU A 85 15.60 -7.31 3.31
CA LEU A 85 15.65 -7.51 1.85
C LEU A 85 14.96 -6.36 1.12
N ASN A 86 13.72 -6.01 1.50
CA ASN A 86 13.03 -4.86 0.92
C ASN A 86 13.87 -3.59 1.02
N SER A 87 14.43 -3.30 2.19
CA SER A 87 15.25 -2.09 2.41
C SER A 87 16.49 -2.02 1.50
N ALA A 88 17.00 -3.17 1.09
CA ALA A 88 18.17 -3.25 0.21
C ALA A 88 17.83 -3.09 -1.29
N VAL A 89 16.62 -3.47 -1.70
CA VAL A 89 16.30 -3.63 -3.13
C VAL A 89 15.02 -2.92 -3.58
N PHE A 90 14.24 -2.29 -2.70
CA PHE A 90 13.06 -1.56 -3.16
C PHE A 90 13.48 -0.38 -4.06
N SER A 91 12.75 -0.20 -5.15
CA SER A 91 13.06 0.84 -6.13
C SER A 91 12.05 1.98 -6.12
N ASP A 92 10.81 1.69 -5.74
CA ASP A 92 9.74 2.68 -5.68
C ASP A 92 8.59 2.21 -4.75
N GLY A 93 7.51 2.95 -4.74
CA GLY A 93 6.31 2.70 -3.94
C GLY A 93 5.53 3.99 -3.74
N SER A 94 4.67 4.01 -2.73
CA SER A 94 3.75 5.12 -2.50
C SER A 94 4.10 5.92 -1.25
N PHE A 95 4.16 7.22 -1.41
CA PHE A 95 4.30 8.18 -0.32
C PHE A 95 3.04 9.02 -0.18
N VAL A 96 2.51 9.08 1.05
CA VAL A 96 1.35 9.89 1.40
C VAL A 96 1.67 10.75 2.62
N PHE A 97 1.40 12.04 2.50
CA PHE A 97 1.50 12.97 3.62
C PHE A 97 0.25 13.82 3.74
N ILE A 98 -0.39 13.77 4.90
CA ILE A 98 -1.58 14.55 5.23
C ILE A 98 -1.17 15.65 6.20
N PRO A 99 -1.25 16.93 5.79
CA PRO A 99 -0.90 18.05 6.65
C PRO A 99 -1.83 18.19 7.85
N LYS A 100 -1.37 18.94 8.85
CA LYS A 100 -2.13 19.26 10.06
C LYS A 100 -3.54 19.77 9.75
N GLY A 101 -4.54 19.16 10.41
CA GLY A 101 -5.95 19.52 10.32
C GLY A 101 -6.63 19.19 8.98
N VAL A 102 -5.95 18.52 8.06
CA VAL A 102 -6.50 18.17 6.74
C VAL A 102 -7.19 16.81 6.75
N ARG A 103 -8.45 16.80 6.35
CA ARG A 103 -9.14 15.56 5.97
C ARG A 103 -8.97 15.34 4.47
N CYS A 104 -8.33 14.24 4.10
CA CYS A 104 -8.12 13.92 2.69
C CYS A 104 -9.46 13.92 1.94
N PRO A 105 -9.60 14.68 0.83
CA PRO A 105 -10.89 14.93 0.18
C PRO A 105 -11.45 13.72 -0.57
N MET A 106 -10.67 12.64 -0.67
CA MET A 106 -11.05 11.39 -1.33
C MET A 106 -10.26 10.23 -0.75
N GLU A 107 -10.73 9.03 -0.99
CA GLU A 107 -9.96 7.82 -0.72
C GLU A 107 -8.75 7.75 -1.68
N LEU A 108 -7.61 7.33 -1.15
CA LEU A 108 -6.41 7.08 -1.92
C LEU A 108 -6.27 5.57 -2.16
N SER A 109 -5.71 5.19 -3.29
CA SER A 109 -5.45 3.79 -3.58
C SER A 109 -4.14 3.61 -4.32
N THR A 110 -3.40 2.56 -3.97
CA THR A 110 -2.31 2.06 -4.81
C THR A 110 -2.69 0.71 -5.38
N TYR A 111 -2.42 0.54 -6.66
CA TYR A 111 -2.62 -0.70 -7.38
C TYR A 111 -1.28 -1.29 -7.76
N PHE A 112 -0.93 -2.41 -7.12
CA PHE A 112 0.31 -3.14 -7.37
C PHE A 112 0.07 -4.32 -8.32
N ARG A 113 0.91 -4.44 -9.34
CA ARG A 113 0.86 -5.54 -10.29
C ARG A 113 2.24 -6.02 -10.68
N ILE A 114 2.47 -7.32 -10.57
CA ILE A 114 3.64 -7.98 -11.13
C ILE A 114 3.29 -8.42 -12.56
N ASN A 115 3.98 -7.92 -13.57
CA ASN A 115 3.74 -8.26 -14.97
C ASN A 115 4.83 -9.14 -15.57
N THR A 116 6.05 -9.11 -15.01
CA THR A 116 7.21 -9.81 -15.57
C THR A 116 7.38 -11.17 -14.92
N GLN A 117 7.52 -12.22 -15.72
CA GLN A 117 7.82 -13.57 -15.26
C GLN A 117 9.23 -13.63 -14.62
N GLU A 118 9.43 -14.50 -13.63
CA GLU A 118 10.69 -14.69 -12.91
C GLU A 118 11.22 -13.42 -12.22
N SER A 119 10.32 -12.50 -11.90
CA SER A 119 10.66 -11.27 -11.15
C SER A 119 10.09 -11.30 -9.74
N GLY A 120 10.64 -10.45 -8.87
CA GLY A 120 10.05 -10.13 -7.58
C GLY A 120 9.50 -8.70 -7.60
N GLN A 121 8.58 -8.40 -6.68
CA GLN A 121 8.13 -7.04 -6.44
C GLN A 121 8.48 -6.65 -5.01
N PHE A 122 9.20 -5.53 -4.90
CA PHE A 122 9.69 -4.98 -3.64
C PHE A 122 9.32 -3.51 -3.60
N GLU A 123 8.20 -3.20 -2.99
CA GLU A 123 7.73 -1.83 -2.86
C GLU A 123 7.64 -1.41 -1.40
N ARG A 124 7.55 -0.11 -1.21
CA ARG A 124 7.37 0.49 0.10
C ARG A 124 6.20 1.48 0.08
N THR A 125 5.37 1.43 1.10
CA THR A 125 4.30 2.42 1.32
C THR A 125 4.58 3.14 2.64
N LEU A 126 4.63 4.47 2.59
CA LEU A 126 4.75 5.32 3.78
C LEU A 126 3.60 6.31 3.82
N ILE A 127 2.80 6.24 4.89
CA ILE A 127 1.67 7.17 5.11
C ILE A 127 1.88 7.89 6.43
N VAL A 128 1.90 9.21 6.36
CA VAL A 128 2.02 10.08 7.52
C VAL A 128 0.80 10.99 7.61
N ALA A 129 0.09 10.96 8.73
CA ALA A 129 -0.96 11.91 9.05
C ALA A 129 -0.53 12.78 10.23
N GLU A 130 -0.40 14.09 9.97
CA GLU A 130 -0.09 15.07 10.99
C GLU A 130 -1.29 15.34 11.91
N GLU A 131 -1.10 16.14 12.95
CA GLU A 131 -2.11 16.48 13.94
C GLU A 131 -3.48 16.79 13.33
N GLY A 132 -4.53 16.06 13.73
CA GLY A 132 -5.89 16.17 13.23
C GLY A 132 -6.05 15.73 11.76
N GLY A 133 -5.04 15.13 11.15
CA GLY A 133 -5.08 14.62 9.79
C GLY A 133 -5.94 13.36 9.66
N TYR A 134 -6.59 13.19 8.51
CA TYR A 134 -7.38 11.99 8.20
C TYR A 134 -7.14 11.50 6.78
N VAL A 135 -6.94 10.20 6.63
CA VAL A 135 -6.87 9.54 5.34
C VAL A 135 -7.48 8.15 5.39
N ALA A 136 -8.21 7.80 4.32
CA ALA A 136 -8.55 6.42 3.97
C ALA A 136 -7.72 5.99 2.77
N TYR A 137 -7.04 4.86 2.90
CA TYR A 137 -6.13 4.34 1.89
C TYR A 137 -6.44 2.86 1.62
N ASN A 138 -6.49 2.51 0.36
CA ASN A 138 -6.73 1.14 -0.08
C ASN A 138 -5.58 0.63 -0.96
N GLU A 139 -5.17 -0.60 -0.73
CA GLU A 139 -4.13 -1.27 -1.51
C GLU A 139 -4.72 -2.48 -2.22
N GLY A 140 -4.64 -2.49 -3.54
CA GLY A 140 -5.01 -3.61 -4.37
C GLY A 140 -3.77 -4.26 -4.98
N CYS A 141 -3.68 -5.60 -4.89
CA CYS A 141 -2.55 -6.33 -5.43
C CYS A 141 -3.03 -7.50 -6.30
N THR A 142 -2.47 -7.60 -7.50
CA THR A 142 -2.74 -8.70 -8.44
C THR A 142 -1.49 -9.13 -9.19
N ALA A 143 -1.51 -10.36 -9.71
CA ALA A 143 -0.51 -10.87 -10.64
C ALA A 143 -1.15 -11.79 -11.67
N PRO A 144 -0.62 -11.85 -12.92
CA PRO A 144 -0.96 -12.88 -13.88
C PRO A 144 -0.56 -14.27 -13.37
N GLN A 145 -1.10 -15.31 -14.01
CA GLN A 145 -0.74 -16.68 -13.73
C GLN A 145 0.53 -17.07 -14.49
N PHE A 146 1.57 -17.44 -13.75
CA PHE A 146 2.82 -17.96 -14.30
C PHE A 146 3.13 -19.35 -13.70
N ASP A 147 3.86 -20.16 -14.45
CA ASP A 147 4.28 -21.50 -14.03
C ASP A 147 5.42 -21.51 -12.99
N THR A 148 5.96 -20.33 -12.67
CA THR A 148 7.04 -20.12 -11.71
C THR A 148 6.56 -19.32 -10.51
N ASN A 149 7.13 -19.62 -9.34
CA ASN A 149 6.87 -18.84 -8.15
C ASN A 149 7.50 -17.45 -8.27
N GLN A 150 6.79 -16.45 -7.76
CA GLN A 150 7.28 -15.07 -7.69
C GLN A 150 7.22 -14.57 -6.25
N LEU A 151 8.15 -13.71 -5.87
CA LEU A 151 8.20 -13.12 -4.54
C LEU A 151 7.61 -11.70 -4.57
N HIS A 152 6.64 -11.47 -3.71
CA HIS A 152 6.19 -10.14 -3.31
C HIS A 152 6.63 -9.89 -1.87
N ALA A 153 7.54 -8.95 -1.67
CA ALA A 153 8.03 -8.58 -0.34
C ALA A 153 7.92 -7.06 -0.15
N ALA A 154 6.80 -6.64 0.42
CA ALA A 154 6.50 -5.24 0.64
C ALA A 154 6.71 -4.80 2.09
N VAL A 155 6.89 -3.50 2.29
CA VAL A 155 6.90 -2.87 3.60
C VAL A 155 5.91 -1.72 3.63
N VAL A 156 5.07 -1.66 4.67
CA VAL A 156 4.14 -0.57 4.91
C VAL A 156 4.40 0.05 6.27
N GLU A 157 4.58 1.36 6.28
CA GLU A 157 4.78 2.17 7.48
C GLU A 157 3.68 3.23 7.59
N LEU A 158 2.96 3.25 8.72
CA LEU A 158 1.95 4.27 9.01
C LEU A 158 2.35 5.05 10.25
N VAL A 159 2.25 6.38 10.18
CA VAL A 159 2.53 7.28 11.31
C VAL A 159 1.33 8.20 11.54
N ALA A 160 0.68 8.09 12.68
CA ALA A 160 -0.40 8.97 13.10
C ALA A 160 0.05 9.84 14.28
N LEU A 161 0.00 11.17 14.11
CA LEU A 161 0.29 12.14 15.16
C LEU A 161 -0.97 12.50 15.94
N ASP A 162 -0.94 13.55 16.78
CA ASP A 162 -2.04 13.90 17.68
C ASP A 162 -3.38 14.04 16.94
N ASP A 163 -4.44 13.40 17.47
CA ASP A 163 -5.79 13.41 16.92
C ASP A 163 -5.90 12.94 15.44
N ALA A 164 -4.83 12.34 14.88
CA ALA A 164 -4.83 11.87 13.49
C ALA A 164 -5.47 10.48 13.37
N GLU A 165 -6.10 10.23 12.22
CA GLU A 165 -6.70 8.92 11.92
C GLU A 165 -6.25 8.42 10.53
N ILE A 166 -5.74 7.20 10.48
CA ILE A 166 -5.42 6.48 9.23
C ILE A 166 -6.27 5.22 9.15
N LYS A 167 -7.06 5.11 8.09
CA LYS A 167 -7.75 3.87 7.72
C LYS A 167 -7.00 3.23 6.55
N TYR A 168 -6.44 2.05 6.79
CA TYR A 168 -5.70 1.32 5.78
C TYR A 168 -6.41 -0.01 5.47
N SER A 169 -6.78 -0.18 4.22
CA SER A 169 -7.44 -1.39 3.75
C SER A 169 -6.59 -2.09 2.68
N THR A 170 -6.59 -3.41 2.66
CA THR A 170 -5.99 -4.17 1.58
C THR A 170 -6.89 -5.30 1.12
N VAL A 171 -6.97 -5.47 -0.20
CA VAL A 171 -7.53 -6.67 -0.82
C VAL A 171 -6.45 -7.29 -1.68
N GLN A 172 -6.02 -8.49 -1.30
CA GLN A 172 -4.96 -9.20 -2.00
C GLN A 172 -5.53 -10.45 -2.63
N ASN A 173 -5.46 -10.50 -3.95
CA ASN A 173 -5.92 -11.62 -4.75
C ASN A 173 -4.82 -12.03 -5.73
N TRP A 174 -3.72 -12.53 -5.19
CA TRP A 174 -2.60 -13.04 -5.96
C TRP A 174 -2.91 -14.43 -6.54
N TYR A 175 -2.16 -14.85 -7.53
CA TYR A 175 -2.24 -16.20 -8.04
C TYR A 175 -1.72 -17.21 -7.01
N ALA A 176 -2.52 -18.24 -6.73
CA ALA A 176 -2.24 -19.24 -5.68
C ALA A 176 -1.32 -20.38 -6.14
N GLY A 177 -1.07 -20.52 -7.43
CA GLY A 177 -0.51 -21.71 -8.04
C GLY A 177 -1.58 -22.61 -8.67
N ASP A 178 -1.14 -23.63 -9.39
CA ASP A 178 -2.02 -24.63 -10.00
C ASP A 178 -2.56 -25.64 -8.96
N GLU A 179 -3.37 -26.60 -9.40
CA GLU A 179 -3.95 -27.64 -8.54
C GLU A 179 -2.90 -28.52 -7.84
N THR A 180 -1.68 -28.58 -8.38
CA THR A 180 -0.55 -29.31 -7.80
C THR A 180 0.28 -28.48 -6.82
N GLY A 181 -0.06 -27.18 -6.66
CA GLY A 181 0.69 -26.21 -5.87
C GLY A 181 1.92 -25.64 -6.58
N LYS A 182 2.04 -25.83 -7.91
CA LYS A 182 3.13 -25.27 -8.70
C LYS A 182 2.83 -23.83 -9.11
N GLY A 183 3.86 -22.99 -9.10
CA GLY A 183 3.72 -21.56 -9.36
C GLY A 183 3.09 -20.83 -8.17
N GLY A 184 2.53 -19.64 -8.42
CA GLY A 184 1.89 -18.82 -7.41
C GLY A 184 2.83 -17.87 -6.71
N ILE A 185 2.24 -16.92 -6.01
CA ILE A 185 2.96 -15.82 -5.37
C ILE A 185 3.31 -16.17 -3.93
N TYR A 186 4.53 -15.90 -3.53
CA TYR A 186 4.97 -15.83 -2.15
C TYR A 186 4.83 -14.39 -1.66
N ASN A 187 3.85 -14.15 -0.80
CA ASN A 187 3.44 -12.83 -0.38
C ASN A 187 3.88 -12.56 1.07
N PHE A 188 5.06 -11.95 1.21
CA PHE A 188 5.67 -11.65 2.50
C PHE A 188 5.65 -10.14 2.75
N VAL A 189 4.75 -9.67 3.62
CA VAL A 189 4.55 -8.24 3.83
C VAL A 189 4.70 -7.87 5.30
N THR A 190 5.58 -6.91 5.56
CA THR A 190 5.76 -6.31 6.88
C THR A 190 4.98 -5.00 6.96
N LYS A 191 3.95 -4.97 7.82
CA LYS A 191 3.08 -3.79 8.01
C LYS A 191 3.16 -3.33 9.46
N ARG A 192 3.57 -2.07 9.68
CA ARG A 192 3.65 -1.49 11.02
C ARG A 192 3.00 -0.11 11.01
N GLY A 193 2.15 0.13 12.01
CA GLY A 193 1.64 1.46 12.31
C GLY A 193 2.18 1.96 13.64
N ALA A 194 2.43 3.27 13.74
CA ALA A 194 2.79 3.93 14.98
C ALA A 194 1.79 5.05 15.29
N CYS A 195 0.96 4.83 16.29
CA CYS A 195 0.12 5.86 16.89
C CYS A 195 0.97 6.68 17.86
N ARG A 196 1.71 7.66 17.33
CA ARG A 196 2.65 8.48 18.09
C ARG A 196 1.98 9.57 18.89
N GLY A 197 0.85 10.07 18.39
CA GLY A 197 0.13 11.18 18.97
C GLY A 197 -0.94 10.78 19.98
N VAL A 198 -1.33 11.73 20.81
CA VAL A 198 -2.49 11.61 21.72
C VAL A 198 -3.76 11.43 20.90
N ASN A 199 -4.68 10.55 21.33
CA ASN A 199 -5.94 10.22 20.64
C ASN A 199 -5.77 9.74 19.18
N SER A 200 -4.56 9.42 18.73
CA SER A 200 -4.33 8.97 17.35
C SER A 200 -4.92 7.58 17.11
N LYS A 201 -5.31 7.31 15.87
CA LYS A 201 -5.97 6.06 15.51
C LYS A 201 -5.45 5.48 14.20
N ILE A 202 -5.16 4.18 14.20
CA ILE A 202 -4.86 3.41 12.99
C ILE A 202 -5.79 2.21 12.94
N SER A 203 -6.55 2.11 11.85
CA SER A 203 -7.41 0.96 11.57
C SER A 203 -6.89 0.18 10.37
N TRP A 204 -6.66 -1.11 10.55
CA TRP A 204 -6.30 -2.04 9.49
C TRP A 204 -7.50 -2.90 9.10
N THR A 205 -7.78 -2.98 7.80
CA THR A 205 -8.69 -3.99 7.24
C THR A 205 -7.95 -4.76 6.16
N GLN A 206 -7.90 -6.07 6.24
CA GLN A 206 -7.23 -6.88 5.22
C GLN A 206 -8.03 -8.11 4.84
N VAL A 207 -8.03 -8.39 3.53
CA VAL A 207 -8.63 -9.59 2.94
C VAL A 207 -7.58 -10.27 2.07
N GLU A 208 -7.28 -11.52 2.41
CA GLU A 208 -6.30 -12.35 1.74
C GLU A 208 -7.01 -13.55 1.12
N THR A 209 -7.06 -13.61 -0.20
CA THR A 209 -7.79 -14.68 -0.92
C THR A 209 -6.95 -15.41 -1.96
N GLY A 210 -5.70 -15.03 -2.11
CA GLY A 210 -4.79 -15.60 -3.08
C GLY A 210 -3.43 -15.90 -2.46
N SER A 211 -2.41 -16.02 -3.30
CA SER A 211 -1.04 -16.41 -2.97
C SER A 211 -0.88 -17.91 -2.69
N ALA A 212 0.28 -18.46 -3.03
CA ALA A 212 0.67 -19.79 -2.58
C ALA A 212 0.99 -19.80 -1.08
N ILE A 213 1.72 -18.77 -0.65
CA ILE A 213 2.04 -18.54 0.76
C ILE A 213 1.83 -17.07 1.07
N THR A 214 1.02 -16.78 2.09
CA THR A 214 0.88 -15.45 2.67
C THR A 214 1.52 -15.43 4.05
N TRP A 215 2.47 -14.52 4.25
CA TRP A 215 3.06 -14.27 5.55
C TRP A 215 3.09 -12.78 5.83
N LYS A 216 2.20 -12.32 6.69
CA LYS A 216 2.06 -10.92 7.04
C LYS A 216 2.21 -10.69 8.53
N TYR A 217 2.88 -9.60 8.87
CA TYR A 217 3.05 -9.12 10.25
C TYR A 217 2.47 -7.72 10.41
N PRO A 218 1.15 -7.59 10.42
CA PRO A 218 0.58 -6.28 10.74
C PRO A 218 0.63 -6.03 12.26
N SER A 219 0.99 -4.82 12.63
CA SER A 219 0.94 -4.37 14.02
C SER A 219 0.72 -2.86 14.14
N VAL A 220 0.26 -2.44 15.30
CA VAL A 220 0.16 -1.02 15.68
C VAL A 220 0.87 -0.81 17.01
N ILE A 221 1.82 0.12 17.04
CA ILE A 221 2.51 0.55 18.25
C ILE A 221 1.75 1.74 18.83
N LEU A 222 1.18 1.57 20.01
CA LEU A 222 0.40 2.60 20.69
C LEU A 222 1.34 3.37 21.63
N GLN A 223 1.71 4.60 21.25
CA GLN A 223 2.67 5.44 21.96
C GLN A 223 2.00 6.66 22.62
N GLY A 224 1.01 7.27 21.96
CA GLY A 224 0.27 8.40 22.49
C GLY A 224 -0.83 7.98 23.46
N ASP A 225 -1.14 8.82 24.44
CA ASP A 225 -2.26 8.59 25.35
C ASP A 225 -3.58 8.48 24.57
N ASN A 226 -4.46 7.56 24.99
CA ASN A 226 -5.74 7.27 24.34
C ASN A 226 -5.62 6.85 22.86
N SER A 227 -4.45 6.44 22.38
CA SER A 227 -4.29 5.97 21.02
C SER A 227 -5.01 4.64 20.79
N ILE A 228 -5.51 4.42 19.58
CA ILE A 228 -6.36 3.27 19.21
C ILE A 228 -5.76 2.55 18.01
N GLY A 229 -5.60 1.23 18.13
CA GLY A 229 -5.30 0.32 17.04
C GLY A 229 -6.47 -0.64 16.80
N GLU A 230 -7.00 -0.68 15.58
CA GLU A 230 -8.06 -1.63 15.19
C GLU A 230 -7.55 -2.58 14.13
N PHE A 231 -7.98 -3.83 14.21
CA PHE A 231 -7.55 -4.87 13.28
C PHE A 231 -8.70 -5.78 12.85
N TYR A 232 -8.97 -5.79 11.55
CA TYR A 232 -9.94 -6.68 10.91
C TYR A 232 -9.23 -7.48 9.83
N SER A 233 -9.16 -8.80 9.96
CA SER A 233 -8.45 -9.66 9.01
C SER A 233 -9.31 -10.86 8.63
N VAL A 234 -9.38 -11.11 7.32
CA VAL A 234 -10.00 -12.30 6.74
C VAL A 234 -8.99 -12.96 5.82
N ALA A 235 -8.72 -14.24 6.03
CA ALA A 235 -7.91 -15.06 5.14
C ALA A 235 -8.72 -16.27 4.68
N LEU A 236 -8.75 -16.50 3.37
CA LEU A 236 -9.36 -17.67 2.75
C LEU A 236 -8.27 -18.45 2.01
N THR A 237 -8.11 -19.70 2.37
CA THR A 237 -7.18 -20.63 1.72
C THR A 237 -7.92 -21.77 1.06
N ASN A 238 -7.38 -22.28 -0.03
CA ASN A 238 -7.87 -23.43 -0.77
C ASN A 238 -6.69 -24.30 -1.20
N ASN A 239 -6.90 -25.61 -1.32
CA ASN A 239 -5.87 -26.58 -1.74
C ASN A 239 -4.59 -26.48 -0.88
N ALA A 240 -3.45 -26.20 -1.52
CA ALA A 240 -2.13 -26.14 -0.91
C ALA A 240 -1.72 -24.76 -0.39
N GLN A 241 -2.63 -23.78 -0.38
CA GLN A 241 -2.32 -22.45 0.10
C GLN A 241 -2.05 -22.41 1.62
N ILE A 242 -1.16 -21.49 2.02
CA ILE A 242 -0.84 -21.21 3.44
C ILE A 242 -1.05 -19.71 3.68
N ALA A 243 -1.81 -19.37 4.74
CA ALA A 243 -2.00 -17.99 5.19
C ALA A 243 -2.00 -17.90 6.73
#